data_b70a38582cafbef41d7f6e82557b2751
#
_entry.id   b70a38582cafbef41d7f6e82557b2751
#
_cell.length_a   1.000
_cell.length_b   1.000
_cell.length_c   1.000
_cell.angle_alpha   90.00
_cell.angle_beta   90.00
_cell.angle_gamma   90.00
#
_symmetry.space_group_name_H-M   'P 1'
#
loop_
_entity.id
_entity.type
_entity.pdbx_description
1 polymer ?
#
loop_
_entity_poly.entity_id
_entity_poly.type
_entity_poly.pdbx_seq_one_letter_code
_entity_poly.pdbx_strand_id
1 'polypeptide(L)'
;ETGVEDGTKALQGKKTYENWQEGFCQIFEAVQENKPFIMNVYRCVDRQKIESYLNKLTYQLIADVVEEKCTGMQVAEEHKEFIAGFYKYGFVGVMLDWIDRGMKDDYHKIVEELAITLYGNISRSIENFEHTEKKF
;
A
#
# COMPACT_ATOMS: atom_id res chain seq x y z
N GLU A 1 5.28 11.17 9.95
CA GLU A 1 6.64 11.05 9.40
C GLU A 1 7.39 9.88 10.02
N THR A 2 7.46 9.85 11.35
CA THR A 2 8.14 8.77 12.05
C THR A 2 7.54 7.42 11.72
N GLY A 3 6.20 7.35 11.64
CA GLY A 3 5.52 6.11 11.29
C GLY A 3 5.87 5.61 9.91
N VAL A 4 6.08 6.54 8.97
CA VAL A 4 6.47 6.19 7.60
C VAL A 4 7.87 5.60 7.59
N GLU A 5 8.78 6.22 8.30
CA GLU A 5 10.15 5.73 8.38
C GLU A 5 10.21 4.35 9.02
N ASP A 6 9.42 4.14 10.06
CA ASP A 6 9.36 2.85 10.74
C ASP A 6 8.82 1.76 9.81
N GLY A 7 7.81 2.10 9.01
CA GLY A 7 7.27 1.18 8.04
C GLY A 7 8.30 0.78 6.99
N THR A 8 9.07 1.75 6.51
CA THR A 8 10.12 1.51 5.54
C THR A 8 11.20 0.62 6.11
N LYS A 9 11.60 0.88 7.36
CA LYS A 9 12.62 0.07 8.02
C LYS A 9 12.16 -1.36 8.22
N ALA A 10 10.90 -1.55 8.58
CA ALA A 10 10.36 -2.90 8.77
C ALA A 10 10.44 -3.70 7.47
N LEU A 11 10.17 -3.05 6.35
CA LEU A 11 10.22 -3.71 5.05
C LEU A 11 11.65 -4.06 4.65
N GLN A 12 12.61 -3.21 4.99
CA GLN A 12 14.00 -3.43 4.61
C GLN A 12 14.59 -4.69 5.23
N GLY A 13 14.17 -5.05 6.42
CA GLY A 13 14.74 -6.18 7.16
C GLY A 13 14.17 -7.52 6.76
N LYS A 14 13.07 -7.51 6.04
CA LYS A 14 12.37 -8.75 5.70
C LYS A 14 12.15 -8.80 4.21
N LYS A 15 12.13 -9.51 3.43
CA LYS A 15 11.94 -9.47 1.99
C LYS A 15 10.92 -10.51 1.58
N THR A 16 9.73 -10.40 2.13
CA THR A 16 8.66 -11.35 1.86
C THR A 16 7.36 -10.63 1.57
N TYR A 17 6.46 -11.34 0.94
CA TYR A 17 5.16 -10.81 0.57
C TYR A 17 4.36 -10.34 1.80
N GLU A 18 4.49 -11.07 2.91
CA GLU A 18 3.73 -10.77 4.13
C GLU A 18 4.17 -9.46 4.79
N ASN A 19 5.35 -8.96 4.45
CA ASN A 19 5.86 -7.72 5.05
C ASN A 19 5.05 -6.50 4.70
N TRP A 20 4.32 -6.52 3.59
CA TRP A 20 3.48 -5.38 3.25
C TRP A 20 2.37 -5.19 4.28
N GLN A 21 1.90 -6.28 4.88
CA GLN A 21 0.85 -6.20 5.89
C GLN A 21 1.32 -5.41 7.10
N GLU A 22 2.52 -5.70 7.57
CA GLU A 22 3.11 -4.98 8.69
C GLU A 22 3.35 -3.52 8.34
N GLY A 23 3.89 -3.25 7.15
CA GLY A 23 4.12 -1.90 6.69
C GLY A 23 2.82 -1.10 6.57
N PHE A 24 1.77 -1.73 6.06
CA PHE A 24 0.50 -1.06 5.91
C PHE A 24 -0.15 -0.78 7.28
N CYS A 25 -0.03 -1.71 8.22
CA CYS A 25 -0.48 -1.47 9.59
C CYS A 25 0.22 -0.26 10.20
N GLN A 26 1.50 -0.09 9.92
CA GLN A 26 2.23 1.06 10.44
C GLN A 26 1.75 2.37 9.86
N ILE A 27 1.32 2.36 8.60
CA ILE A 27 0.73 3.55 7.99
C ILE A 27 -0.59 3.89 8.70
N PHE A 28 -1.44 2.88 8.92
CA PHE A 28 -2.69 3.08 9.67
C PHE A 28 -2.42 3.64 11.06
N GLU A 29 -1.42 3.07 11.75
CA GLU A 29 -1.08 3.51 13.11
C GLU A 29 -0.66 4.98 13.11
N ALA A 30 0.18 5.39 12.16
CA ALA A 30 0.64 6.76 12.07
C ALA A 30 -0.53 7.71 11.81
N VAL A 31 -1.47 7.32 10.95
CA VAL A 31 -2.65 8.13 10.68
C VAL A 31 -3.50 8.24 11.95
N GLN A 32 -3.71 7.14 12.65
CA GLN A 32 -4.54 7.14 13.86
C GLN A 32 -3.92 7.96 14.98
N GLU A 33 -2.60 7.92 15.12
CA GLU A 33 -1.91 8.72 16.13
C GLU A 33 -2.07 10.21 15.89
N ASN A 34 -2.33 10.61 14.66
CA ASN A 34 -2.54 12.00 14.29
C ASN A 34 -4.00 12.29 13.98
N LYS A 35 -4.91 11.52 14.56
CA LYS A 35 -6.33 11.58 14.25
C LYS A 35 -6.92 12.99 14.31
N PRO A 36 -6.72 13.80 15.36
CA PRO A 36 -7.33 15.12 15.40
C PRO A 36 -6.91 16.00 14.21
N PHE A 37 -5.64 15.96 13.87
CA PHE A 37 -5.12 16.73 12.75
C PHE A 37 -5.68 16.22 11.42
N ILE A 38 -5.61 14.90 11.22
CA ILE A 38 -6.09 14.27 9.99
C ILE A 38 -7.57 14.56 9.76
N MET A 39 -8.39 14.36 10.81
CA MET A 39 -9.83 14.58 10.69
C MET A 39 -10.15 16.05 10.40
N ASN A 40 -9.40 16.97 11.00
CA ASN A 40 -9.61 18.38 10.75
C ASN A 40 -9.30 18.76 9.31
N VAL A 41 -8.15 18.33 8.81
CA VAL A 41 -7.74 18.61 7.42
C VAL A 41 -8.72 17.94 6.44
N TYR A 42 -9.05 16.69 6.70
CA TYR A 42 -9.90 15.90 5.82
C TYR A 42 -11.30 16.49 5.66
N ARG A 43 -11.87 16.96 6.78
CA ARG A 43 -13.24 17.48 6.80
C ARG A 43 -13.35 18.97 6.45
N CYS A 44 -12.36 19.76 6.85
CA CYS A 44 -12.52 21.21 6.86
C CYS A 44 -11.67 21.95 5.85
N VAL A 45 -10.56 21.37 5.39
CA VAL A 45 -9.61 22.12 4.58
C VAL A 45 -9.42 21.52 3.20
N ASP A 46 -8.74 20.37 3.12
CA ASP A 46 -8.35 19.84 1.82
C ASP A 46 -8.17 18.32 1.87
N ARG A 47 -9.25 17.64 1.54
CA ARG A 47 -9.27 16.18 1.47
C ARG A 47 -8.22 15.66 0.51
N GLN A 48 -7.99 16.37 -0.58
CA GLN A 48 -7.04 15.95 -1.60
C GLN A 48 -5.61 15.88 -1.07
N LYS A 49 -5.25 16.74 -0.13
CA LYS A 49 -3.91 16.70 0.46
C LYS A 49 -3.68 15.39 1.22
N ILE A 50 -4.70 14.94 1.94
CA ILE A 50 -4.60 13.68 2.66
C ILE A 50 -4.50 12.52 1.68
N GLU A 51 -5.33 12.53 0.63
CA GLU A 51 -5.27 11.50 -0.39
C GLU A 51 -3.89 11.44 -1.05
N SER A 52 -3.34 12.59 -1.43
CA SER A 52 -2.02 12.64 -2.06
C SER A 52 -0.93 12.07 -1.16
N TYR A 53 -0.99 12.42 0.11
CA TYR A 53 -0.03 11.93 1.09
C TYR A 53 -0.13 10.40 1.23
N LEU A 54 -1.34 9.89 1.38
CA LEU A 54 -1.55 8.45 1.50
C LEU A 54 -1.18 7.70 0.22
N ASN A 55 -1.49 8.30 -0.93
CA ASN A 55 -1.10 7.72 -2.22
C ASN A 55 0.41 7.54 -2.30
N LYS A 56 1.16 8.55 -1.89
CA LYS A 56 2.61 8.50 -1.96
C LYS A 56 3.19 7.41 -1.07
N LEU A 57 2.73 7.35 0.17
CA LEU A 57 3.22 6.34 1.11
C LEU A 57 2.87 4.93 0.67
N THR A 58 1.64 4.76 0.25
CA THR A 58 1.13 3.43 -0.12
C THR A 58 1.77 2.95 -1.42
N TYR A 59 1.94 3.86 -2.37
CA TYR A 59 2.62 3.50 -3.62
C TYR A 59 4.02 2.97 -3.33
N GLN A 60 4.78 3.67 -2.47
CA GLN A 60 6.13 3.24 -2.15
C GLN A 60 6.14 1.85 -1.52
N LEU A 61 5.22 1.60 -0.61
CA LEU A 61 5.10 0.29 0.02
C LEU A 61 4.87 -0.82 -1.00
N ILE A 62 3.92 -0.60 -1.90
CA ILE A 62 3.57 -1.62 -2.89
C ILE A 62 4.66 -1.75 -3.95
N ALA A 63 5.26 -0.64 -4.35
CA ALA A 63 6.35 -0.67 -5.33
C ALA A 63 7.51 -1.52 -4.83
N ASP A 64 7.83 -1.43 -3.54
CA ASP A 64 8.88 -2.24 -2.95
C ASP A 64 8.54 -3.74 -3.00
N VAL A 65 7.28 -4.07 -2.74
CA VAL A 65 6.82 -5.46 -2.82
C VAL A 65 6.92 -5.97 -4.26
N VAL A 66 6.46 -5.18 -5.21
CA VAL A 66 6.51 -5.55 -6.63
C VAL A 66 7.96 -5.76 -7.06
N GLU A 67 8.84 -4.83 -6.69
CA GLU A 67 10.26 -4.93 -7.06
C GLU A 67 10.88 -6.21 -6.52
N GLU A 68 10.58 -6.54 -5.28
CA GLU A 68 11.11 -7.76 -4.68
C GLU A 68 10.57 -9.01 -5.37
N LYS A 69 9.28 -9.02 -5.67
CA LYS A 69 8.65 -10.16 -6.35
C LYS A 69 9.15 -10.34 -7.78
N CYS A 70 9.68 -9.27 -8.38
CA CYS A 70 10.22 -9.34 -9.73
C CYS A 70 11.68 -9.78 -9.78
N THR A 71 12.31 -10.01 -8.65
CA THR A 71 13.71 -10.45 -8.60
C THR A 71 13.88 -11.73 -9.43
N GLY A 72 14.81 -11.68 -10.39
CA GLY A 72 15.05 -12.81 -11.27
C GLY A 72 14.08 -12.93 -12.42
N MET A 73 13.13 -12.02 -12.55
CA MET A 73 12.15 -12.03 -13.63
C MET A 73 12.38 -10.87 -14.57
N GLN A 74 11.91 -11.03 -15.80
CA GLN A 74 12.03 -9.99 -16.82
C GLN A 74 10.68 -9.28 -16.98
N VAL A 75 10.53 -8.18 -16.26
CA VAL A 75 9.33 -7.35 -16.31
C VAL A 75 9.77 -5.90 -16.50
N ALA A 76 9.24 -5.24 -17.51
CA ALA A 76 9.59 -3.85 -17.80
C ALA A 76 9.22 -2.93 -16.63
N GLU A 77 10.04 -1.91 -16.44
CA GLU A 77 9.81 -0.97 -15.34
C GLU A 77 8.43 -0.33 -15.41
N GLU A 78 7.97 0.01 -16.61
CA GLU A 78 6.64 0.60 -16.79
C GLU A 78 5.52 -0.31 -16.33
N HIS A 79 5.70 -1.62 -16.46
CA HIS A 79 4.68 -2.59 -16.03
C HIS A 79 4.69 -2.74 -14.51
N LYS A 80 5.87 -2.69 -13.89
CA LYS A 80 5.97 -2.71 -12.43
C LYS A 80 5.26 -1.49 -11.84
N GLU A 81 5.46 -0.33 -12.46
CA GLU A 81 4.84 0.90 -12.01
C GLU A 81 3.32 0.84 -12.17
N PHE A 82 2.86 0.24 -13.27
CA PHE A 82 1.43 0.11 -13.48
C PHE A 82 0.79 -0.79 -12.42
N ILE A 83 1.42 -1.91 -12.12
CA ILE A 83 0.91 -2.85 -11.11
C ILE A 83 0.83 -2.14 -9.75
N ALA A 84 1.92 -1.48 -9.34
CA ALA A 84 1.95 -0.79 -8.06
C ALA A 84 0.91 0.32 -8.00
N GLY A 85 0.75 1.06 -9.09
CA GLY A 85 -0.22 2.14 -9.18
C GLY A 85 -1.65 1.65 -9.07
N PHE A 86 -1.94 0.52 -9.70
CA PHE A 86 -3.28 -0.06 -9.65
C PHE A 86 -3.65 -0.49 -8.23
N TYR A 87 -2.78 -1.27 -7.60
CA TYR A 87 -3.07 -1.77 -6.25
C TYR A 87 -3.06 -0.65 -5.21
N LYS A 88 -2.27 0.40 -5.44
CA LYS A 88 -2.27 1.56 -4.57
C LYS A 88 -3.68 2.13 -4.39
N TYR A 89 -4.44 2.22 -5.46
CA TYR A 89 -5.79 2.80 -5.38
C TYR A 89 -6.72 1.98 -4.50
N GLY A 90 -6.61 0.66 -4.56
CA GLY A 90 -7.40 -0.19 -3.68
C GLY A 90 -7.03 -0.01 -2.23
N PHE A 91 -5.73 0.01 -1.94
CA PHE A 91 -5.23 0.17 -0.57
C PHE A 91 -5.64 1.53 0.01
N VAL A 92 -5.43 2.60 -0.76
CA VAL A 92 -5.77 3.95 -0.29
C VAL A 92 -7.28 4.10 -0.14
N GLY A 93 -8.06 3.54 -1.07
CA GLY A 93 -9.51 3.58 -0.98
C GLY A 93 -10.02 2.97 0.31
N VAL A 94 -9.46 1.82 0.70
CA VAL A 94 -9.84 1.16 1.95
C VAL A 94 -9.51 2.04 3.15
N MET A 95 -8.35 2.70 3.14
CA MET A 95 -7.95 3.58 4.22
C MET A 95 -8.83 4.82 4.30
N LEU A 96 -9.19 5.40 3.15
CA LEU A 96 -10.06 6.57 3.13
C LEU A 96 -11.45 6.24 3.68
N ASP A 97 -11.96 5.05 3.37
CA ASP A 97 -13.24 4.60 3.96
C ASP A 97 -13.14 4.54 5.49
N TRP A 98 -12.02 4.04 5.98
CA TRP A 98 -11.78 3.94 7.41
C TRP A 98 -11.74 5.33 8.05
N ILE A 99 -11.07 6.29 7.40
CA ILE A 99 -11.04 7.68 7.88
C ILE A 99 -12.45 8.26 7.87
N ASP A 100 -13.21 8.03 6.81
CA ASP A 100 -14.59 8.52 6.68
C ASP A 100 -15.47 8.02 7.83
N ARG A 101 -15.22 6.80 8.31
CA ARG A 101 -15.97 6.22 9.42
C ARG A 101 -15.40 6.62 10.79
N GLY A 102 -14.49 7.58 10.82
CA GLY A 102 -13.95 8.11 12.07
C GLY A 102 -12.85 7.26 12.68
N MET A 103 -12.21 6.42 11.89
CA MET A 103 -11.12 5.55 12.34
C MET A 103 -11.53 4.64 13.49
N LYS A 104 -12.80 4.24 13.51
CA LYS A 104 -13.34 3.44 14.63
C LYS A 104 -13.11 1.94 14.46
N ASP A 105 -13.02 1.48 13.21
CA ASP A 105 -12.83 0.06 12.96
C ASP A 105 -11.40 -0.35 13.29
N ASP A 106 -11.24 -1.62 13.65
CA ASP A 106 -9.91 -2.18 13.92
C ASP A 106 -9.16 -2.35 12.59
N TYR A 107 -8.15 -1.52 12.39
CA TYR A 107 -7.42 -1.57 11.12
C TYR A 107 -6.62 -2.86 10.91
N HIS A 108 -6.27 -3.56 11.98
CA HIS A 108 -5.60 -4.85 11.86
C HIS A 108 -6.50 -5.84 11.12
N LYS A 109 -7.80 -5.80 11.42
CA LYS A 109 -8.76 -6.66 10.76
C LYS A 109 -8.92 -6.27 9.29
N ILE A 110 -8.89 -4.98 9.00
CA ILE A 110 -8.97 -4.48 7.63
C ILE A 110 -7.79 -5.01 6.82
N VAL A 111 -6.59 -4.91 7.38
CA VAL A 111 -5.38 -5.38 6.70
C VAL A 111 -5.43 -6.89 6.49
N GLU A 112 -5.94 -7.63 7.47
CA GLU A 112 -6.09 -9.08 7.35
C GLU A 112 -7.05 -9.45 6.22
N GLU A 113 -8.17 -8.77 6.14
CA GLU A 113 -9.14 -9.02 5.07
C GLU A 113 -8.58 -8.67 3.71
N LEU A 114 -7.79 -7.60 3.65
CA LEU A 114 -7.13 -7.21 2.42
C LEU A 114 -6.12 -8.28 1.99
N ALA A 115 -5.38 -8.83 2.95
CA ALA A 115 -4.42 -9.89 2.66
C ALA A 115 -5.10 -11.13 2.08
N ILE A 116 -6.24 -11.49 2.64
CA ILE A 116 -7.01 -12.62 2.13
C ILE A 116 -7.50 -12.35 0.72
N THR A 117 -8.01 -11.14 0.50
CA THR A 117 -8.53 -10.73 -0.81
C THR A 117 -7.45 -10.76 -1.89
N LEU A 118 -6.24 -10.35 -1.53
CA LEU A 118 -5.15 -10.21 -2.49
C LEU A 118 -4.21 -11.41 -2.56
N TYR A 119 -4.51 -12.48 -1.85
CA TYR A 119 -3.59 -13.61 -1.78
C TYR A 119 -3.19 -14.08 -3.18
N GLY A 120 -1.89 -14.00 -3.47
CA GLY A 120 -1.35 -14.43 -4.76
C GLY A 120 -1.60 -13.49 -5.92
N ASN A 121 -2.43 -12.46 -5.76
CA ASN A 121 -2.82 -11.63 -6.90
C ASN A 121 -1.69 -10.76 -7.45
N ILE A 122 -0.86 -10.20 -6.58
CA ILE A 122 0.25 -9.36 -7.04
C ILE A 122 1.24 -10.23 -7.82
N SER A 123 1.58 -11.39 -7.28
CA SER A 123 2.47 -12.32 -7.96
C SER A 123 1.91 -12.77 -9.31
N ARG A 124 0.61 -13.04 -9.36
CA ARG A 124 -0.04 -13.45 -10.60
C ARG A 124 0.02 -12.31 -11.63
N SER A 125 -0.18 -11.08 -11.21
CA SER A 125 -0.10 -9.94 -12.12
C SER A 125 1.29 -9.83 -12.73
N ILE A 126 2.33 -10.00 -11.91
CA ILE A 126 3.71 -9.94 -12.36
C ILE A 126 3.98 -11.06 -13.38
N GLU A 127 3.55 -12.26 -13.06
CA GLU A 127 3.72 -13.41 -13.96
C GLU A 127 3.03 -13.19 -15.31
N ASN A 128 1.85 -12.59 -15.26
CA ASN A 128 1.09 -12.32 -16.48
C ASN A 128 1.84 -11.35 -17.39
N PHE A 129 2.43 -10.31 -16.81
CA PHE A 129 3.21 -9.35 -17.59
C PHE A 129 4.49 -9.99 -18.14
N GLU A 130 5.17 -10.78 -17.32
CA GLU A 130 6.38 -11.46 -17.80
C GLU A 130 6.07 -12.37 -18.98
N HIS A 131 4.99 -13.13 -18.87
CA HIS A 131 4.57 -14.02 -19.94
C HIS A 131 4.26 -13.24 -21.23
N THR A 132 3.55 -12.14 -21.10
CA THR A 132 3.16 -11.30 -22.21
C THR A 132 4.40 -10.67 -22.88
N GLU A 133 5.34 -10.17 -22.08
CA GLU A 133 6.54 -9.54 -22.60
C GLU A 133 7.43 -10.53 -23.34
N LYS A 134 7.55 -11.75 -22.84
CA LYS A 134 8.35 -12.78 -23.51
C LYS A 134 7.75 -13.22 -24.84
N LYS A 135 6.44 -13.05 -24.98
CA LYS A 135 5.72 -13.46 -26.17
C LYS A 135 5.97 -12.48 -27.33
N PHE A 136 6.30 -11.27 -27.01
CA PHE A 136 6.55 -10.21 -27.98
C PHE A 136 7.97 -9.71 -27.91
#